data_129220e7da812b342a6b8134a337d93c
#
_entry.id   129220e7da812b342a6b8134a337d93c
#
_cell.length_a   1.000
_cell.length_b   1.000
_cell.length_c   1.000
_cell.angle_alpha   90.00
_cell.angle_beta   90.00
_cell.angle_gamma   90.00
#
_symmetry.space_group_name_H-M   'P 1'
#
loop_
_entity.id
_entity.type
_entity.pdbx_description
1 polymer ?
#
loop_
_entity_poly.entity_id
_entity_poly.type
_entity_poly.pdbx_seq_one_letter_code
_entity_poly.pdbx_strand_id
1 'polypeptide(L)'
;HASSITSRVGQEVKKGDGIAKMGTTGNSTGSHLHFELYLADGTRVNPYFYLYSEEAFNSYTRPSVSSFNSFNWQGGDVQETVWGYLVTHGYTPEAAAGIMGNIEAESGFNTSAVESSVTNPGEGIGLIQWSFGRKAQLIAFAQSQGKPWSDIGVQIAFLDYEMNGAEGTVFPGGVNGFKNLTSIEEATSQFCWLFERPNVNYAHYERRISAAHAYYEMYKDFDASVVTP
;
A
#
# COMPACT_ATOMS: atom_id res chain seq x y z
N HIS A 1 18.68 -13.30 -12.74
CA HIS A 1 19.45 -12.67 -13.82
C HIS A 1 20.97 -12.53 -13.51
N ALA A 2 21.45 -13.25 -12.47
CA ALA A 2 22.87 -13.23 -12.09
C ALA A 2 23.79 -13.73 -13.22
N SER A 3 24.93 -13.08 -13.42
CA SER A 3 25.95 -13.54 -14.36
C SER A 3 26.76 -14.71 -13.82
N SER A 4 26.89 -14.82 -12.50
CA SER A 4 27.44 -15.99 -11.81
C SER A 4 26.89 -16.06 -10.38
N ILE A 5 26.70 -17.28 -9.87
CA ILE A 5 26.29 -17.55 -8.50
C ILE A 5 27.52 -18.03 -7.75
N THR A 6 27.80 -17.45 -6.58
CA THR A 6 28.93 -17.78 -5.72
C THR A 6 28.52 -18.52 -4.44
N SER A 7 27.22 -18.61 -4.19
CA SER A 7 26.60 -19.34 -3.05
C SER A 7 25.83 -20.58 -3.55
N ARG A 8 25.38 -21.40 -2.62
CA ARG A 8 24.60 -22.62 -2.89
C ARG A 8 23.41 -22.73 -1.96
N VAL A 9 22.40 -23.48 -2.39
CA VAL A 9 21.20 -23.76 -1.58
C VAL A 9 21.61 -24.43 -0.25
N GLY A 10 21.07 -23.94 0.86
CA GLY A 10 21.39 -24.40 2.22
C GLY A 10 22.66 -23.81 2.82
N GLN A 11 23.36 -22.92 2.12
CA GLN A 11 24.51 -22.22 2.68
C GLN A 11 24.04 -21.12 3.64
N GLU A 12 24.58 -21.10 4.84
CA GLU A 12 24.46 -19.95 5.73
C GLU A 12 25.29 -18.78 5.21
N VAL A 13 24.71 -17.59 5.21
CA VAL A 13 25.37 -16.35 4.80
C VAL A 13 25.11 -15.25 5.83
N LYS A 14 26.04 -14.31 5.94
CA LYS A 14 25.92 -13.13 6.80
C LYS A 14 25.71 -11.88 5.96
N LYS A 15 25.19 -10.83 6.57
CA LYS A 15 25.08 -9.52 5.96
C LYS A 15 26.42 -9.06 5.42
N GLY A 16 26.47 -8.76 4.12
CA GLY A 16 27.70 -8.35 3.42
C GLY A 16 28.39 -9.48 2.66
N ASP A 17 28.00 -10.74 2.84
CA ASP A 17 28.57 -11.85 2.07
C ASP A 17 28.16 -11.75 0.60
N GLY A 18 29.12 -11.98 -0.29
CA GLY A 18 28.86 -12.03 -1.74
C GLY A 18 28.19 -13.35 -2.13
N ILE A 19 26.95 -13.31 -2.58
CA ILE A 19 26.16 -14.49 -2.97
C ILE A 19 26.07 -14.70 -4.49
N ALA A 20 26.21 -13.64 -5.28
CA ALA A 20 26.17 -13.69 -6.74
C ALA A 20 26.78 -12.43 -7.34
N LYS A 21 27.04 -12.46 -8.65
CA LYS A 21 27.37 -11.25 -9.44
C LYS A 21 26.15 -10.84 -10.26
N MET A 22 25.84 -9.55 -10.22
CA MET A 22 24.76 -8.98 -11.02
C MET A 22 24.97 -9.26 -12.52
N GLY A 23 23.89 -9.43 -13.24
CA GLY A 23 23.92 -9.73 -14.67
C GLY A 23 22.60 -9.45 -15.37
N THR A 24 22.46 -9.95 -16.58
CA THR A 24 21.29 -9.81 -17.45
C THR A 24 20.90 -11.12 -18.12
N THR A 25 21.14 -12.26 -17.45
CA THR A 25 20.82 -13.58 -17.97
C THR A 25 19.30 -13.84 -17.95
N GLY A 26 18.83 -14.68 -18.86
CA GLY A 26 17.41 -15.02 -19.01
C GLY A 26 16.59 -13.89 -19.64
N ASN A 27 15.31 -13.79 -19.29
CA ASN A 27 14.43 -12.73 -19.80
C ASN A 27 14.69 -11.44 -19.00
N SER A 28 15.54 -10.58 -19.55
CA SER A 28 16.01 -9.36 -18.92
C SER A 28 16.33 -8.30 -19.97
N THR A 29 15.93 -7.06 -19.70
CA THR A 29 16.16 -5.90 -20.57
C THR A 29 17.43 -5.10 -20.20
N GLY A 30 18.15 -5.50 -19.16
CA GLY A 30 19.37 -4.83 -18.69
C GLY A 30 19.90 -5.43 -17.39
N SER A 31 21.13 -5.07 -17.00
CA SER A 31 21.74 -5.56 -15.76
C SER A 31 20.97 -5.09 -14.53
N HIS A 32 20.38 -6.01 -13.79
CA HIS A 32 19.67 -5.74 -12.54
C HIS A 32 19.73 -6.95 -11.60
N LEU A 33 19.41 -6.70 -10.34
CA LEU A 33 19.16 -7.73 -9.34
C LEU A 33 17.65 -7.96 -9.24
N HIS A 34 17.22 -9.17 -9.56
CA HIS A 34 15.90 -9.66 -9.15
C HIS A 34 16.11 -10.46 -7.85
N PHE A 35 15.51 -10.01 -6.76
CA PHE A 35 15.65 -10.61 -5.44
C PHE A 35 14.27 -10.85 -4.83
N GLU A 36 14.03 -12.07 -4.41
CA GLU A 36 12.80 -12.47 -3.71
C GLU A 36 13.16 -13.07 -2.37
N LEU A 37 12.32 -12.83 -1.36
CA LEU A 37 12.46 -13.41 -0.04
C LEU A 37 11.19 -14.16 0.32
N TYR A 38 11.36 -15.38 0.80
CA TYR A 38 10.29 -16.24 1.28
C TYR A 38 10.52 -16.58 2.75
N LEU A 39 9.45 -16.51 3.55
CA LEU A 39 9.47 -17.02 4.93
C LEU A 39 9.48 -18.56 4.94
N ALA A 40 9.68 -19.14 6.11
CA ALA A 40 9.73 -20.59 6.27
C ALA A 40 8.41 -21.30 5.89
N ASP A 41 7.28 -20.59 5.94
CA ASP A 41 5.97 -21.07 5.52
C ASP A 41 5.71 -20.94 4.00
N GLY A 42 6.70 -20.46 3.24
CA GLY A 42 6.61 -20.23 1.81
C GLY A 42 5.97 -18.88 1.43
N THR A 43 5.62 -18.02 2.38
CA THR A 43 5.09 -16.70 2.11
C THR A 43 6.16 -15.81 1.50
N ARG A 44 5.91 -15.26 0.29
CA ARG A 44 6.78 -14.26 -0.32
C ARG A 44 6.59 -12.92 0.37
N VAL A 45 7.67 -12.29 0.77
CA VAL A 45 7.69 -11.00 1.45
C VAL A 45 8.52 -9.99 0.69
N ASN A 46 8.32 -8.69 0.98
CA ASN A 46 9.12 -7.63 0.37
C ASN A 46 10.53 -7.63 0.98
N PRO A 47 11.58 -7.92 0.18
CA PRO A 47 12.95 -7.98 0.68
C PRO A 47 13.47 -6.70 1.29
N TYR A 48 12.95 -5.55 0.85
CA TYR A 48 13.39 -4.23 1.29
C TYR A 48 13.39 -4.11 2.82
N PHE A 49 12.32 -4.57 3.48
CA PHE A 49 12.18 -4.51 4.93
C PHE A 49 13.17 -5.37 5.70
N TYR A 50 13.59 -6.47 5.10
CA TYR A 50 14.54 -7.39 5.71
C TYR A 50 16.01 -7.02 5.45
N LEU A 51 16.26 -6.22 4.40
CA LEU A 51 17.61 -5.81 4.02
C LEU A 51 18.06 -4.52 4.70
N TYR A 52 17.14 -3.60 5.02
CA TYR A 52 17.47 -2.24 5.39
C TYR A 52 17.16 -1.82 6.83
N SER A 53 16.41 -2.61 7.61
CA SER A 53 16.24 -2.30 9.03
C SER A 53 16.14 -3.53 9.92
N GLU A 54 17.09 -3.67 10.86
CA GLU A 54 16.95 -4.57 12.00
C GLU A 54 15.80 -4.14 12.93
N GLU A 55 15.50 -2.85 13.01
CA GLU A 55 14.40 -2.29 13.80
C GLU A 55 13.03 -2.63 13.20
N ALA A 56 12.87 -2.63 11.88
CA ALA A 56 11.61 -3.05 11.25
C ALA A 56 11.31 -4.54 11.47
N PHE A 57 12.33 -5.39 11.56
CA PHE A 57 12.15 -6.81 11.86
C PHE A 57 11.76 -7.04 13.33
N ASN A 58 12.36 -6.28 14.25
CA ASN A 58 12.11 -6.43 15.69
C ASN A 58 10.89 -5.64 16.18
N SER A 59 10.42 -4.65 15.41
CA SER A 59 9.25 -3.82 15.74
C SER A 59 7.96 -4.31 15.11
N TYR A 60 7.97 -5.40 14.34
CA TYR A 60 6.75 -6.01 13.82
C TYR A 60 5.98 -6.70 14.97
N THR A 61 5.50 -5.86 15.87
CA THR A 61 4.41 -6.24 16.76
C THR A 61 3.16 -6.24 15.88
N ARG A 62 2.64 -7.43 15.62
CA ARG A 62 1.31 -7.60 15.03
C ARG A 62 0.37 -6.64 15.75
N PRO A 63 -0.18 -5.58 15.11
CA PRO A 63 -1.14 -4.72 15.78
C PRO A 63 -2.25 -5.61 16.34
N SER A 64 -2.54 -5.48 17.62
CA SER A 64 -3.67 -6.22 18.19
C SER A 64 -4.92 -5.78 17.44
N VAL A 65 -5.67 -6.72 16.92
CA VAL A 65 -6.93 -6.52 16.16
C VAL A 65 -7.96 -5.67 16.94
N SER A 66 -7.74 -5.45 18.22
CA SER A 66 -8.62 -4.69 19.12
C SER A 66 -8.71 -3.18 18.83
N SER A 67 -7.77 -2.58 18.08
CA SER A 67 -7.84 -1.14 17.75
C SER A 67 -8.66 -0.85 16.49
N PHE A 68 -9.05 -1.87 15.72
CA PHE A 68 -9.80 -1.71 14.47
C PHE A 68 -11.31 -1.96 14.60
N ASN A 69 -11.80 -2.25 15.80
CA ASN A 69 -13.17 -2.73 16.01
C ASN A 69 -14.25 -1.65 16.08
N SER A 70 -13.96 -0.38 15.81
CA SER A 70 -14.96 0.67 16.05
C SER A 70 -15.22 1.65 14.91
N PHE A 71 -14.62 1.46 13.73
CA PHE A 71 -15.02 2.31 12.61
C PHE A 71 -16.34 1.79 12.01
N ASN A 72 -17.45 2.20 12.64
CA ASN A 72 -18.79 1.87 12.20
C ASN A 72 -19.41 3.08 11.51
N TRP A 73 -18.91 3.39 10.31
CA TRP A 73 -19.46 4.45 9.49
C TRP A 73 -20.90 4.08 9.07
N GLN A 74 -21.86 4.89 9.47
CA GLN A 74 -23.29 4.68 9.23
C GLN A 74 -23.86 5.68 8.23
N GLY A 75 -23.16 6.06 7.18
CA GLY A 75 -23.71 6.98 6.20
C GLY A 75 -22.71 7.42 5.15
N GLY A 76 -23.22 7.85 4.01
CA GLY A 76 -22.42 8.30 2.90
C GLY A 76 -22.05 7.19 1.90
N ASP A 77 -21.52 7.62 0.78
CA ASP A 77 -20.95 6.75 -0.23
C ASP A 77 -19.52 6.31 0.18
N VAL A 78 -18.89 5.50 -0.66
CA VAL A 78 -17.53 5.01 -0.41
C VAL A 78 -16.52 6.16 -0.31
N GLN A 79 -16.69 7.20 -1.10
CA GLN A 79 -15.82 8.38 -1.13
C GLN A 79 -15.88 9.15 0.19
N GLU A 80 -17.08 9.43 0.67
CA GLU A 80 -17.28 10.11 1.95
C GLU A 80 -16.72 9.29 3.11
N THR A 81 -16.89 7.97 3.07
CA THR A 81 -16.35 7.05 4.08
C THR A 81 -14.82 7.10 4.12
N VAL A 82 -14.16 7.05 2.96
CA VAL A 82 -12.69 7.11 2.86
C VAL A 82 -12.19 8.47 3.33
N TRP A 83 -12.81 9.57 2.87
CA TRP A 83 -12.43 10.92 3.29
C TRP A 83 -12.55 11.11 4.80
N GLY A 84 -13.73 10.79 5.34
CA GLY A 84 -14.00 10.92 6.78
C GLY A 84 -13.01 10.15 7.63
N TYR A 85 -12.68 8.92 7.21
CA TYR A 85 -11.64 8.14 7.88
C TYR A 85 -10.29 8.87 7.86
N LEU A 86 -9.83 9.31 6.70
CA LEU A 86 -8.51 9.94 6.56
C LEU A 86 -8.39 11.19 7.43
N VAL A 87 -9.34 12.12 7.36
CA VAL A 87 -9.25 13.38 8.12
C VAL A 87 -9.39 13.16 9.64
N THR A 88 -10.21 12.19 10.07
CA THR A 88 -10.31 11.84 11.50
C THR A 88 -9.08 11.11 12.03
N HIS A 89 -8.24 10.55 11.14
CA HIS A 89 -6.97 9.89 11.47
C HIS A 89 -5.74 10.78 11.24
N GLY A 90 -5.97 12.09 11.14
CA GLY A 90 -4.92 13.11 11.17
C GLY A 90 -4.26 13.41 9.83
N TYR A 91 -4.90 13.03 8.71
CA TYR A 91 -4.48 13.50 7.40
C TYR A 91 -5.00 14.92 7.16
N THR A 92 -4.16 15.80 6.61
CA THR A 92 -4.62 17.08 6.08
C THR A 92 -5.63 16.85 4.94
N PRO A 93 -6.52 17.82 4.65
CA PRO A 93 -7.39 17.73 3.49
C PRO A 93 -6.64 17.49 2.17
N GLU A 94 -5.45 18.08 2.03
CA GLU A 94 -4.58 17.92 0.85
C GLU A 94 -4.02 16.50 0.76
N ALA A 95 -3.55 15.94 1.89
CA ALA A 95 -3.07 14.56 1.94
C ALA A 95 -4.19 13.55 1.66
N ALA A 96 -5.36 13.77 2.23
CA ALA A 96 -6.54 12.95 1.96
C ALA A 96 -6.96 13.03 0.49
N ALA A 97 -7.00 14.22 -0.09
CA ALA A 97 -7.31 14.42 -1.51
C ALA A 97 -6.33 13.66 -2.42
N GLY A 98 -5.03 13.70 -2.10
CA GLY A 98 -4.00 12.97 -2.85
C GLY A 98 -4.26 11.44 -2.86
N ILE A 99 -4.65 10.86 -1.74
CA ILE A 99 -5.05 9.44 -1.66
C ILE A 99 -6.32 9.20 -2.49
N MET A 100 -7.35 10.05 -2.32
CA MET A 100 -8.62 9.93 -3.04
C MET A 100 -8.44 9.96 -4.57
N GLY A 101 -7.59 10.84 -5.07
CA GLY A 101 -7.29 10.92 -6.51
C GLY A 101 -6.63 9.66 -7.06
N ASN A 102 -5.81 9.00 -6.25
CA ASN A 102 -5.21 7.72 -6.59
C ASN A 102 -6.26 6.59 -6.59
N ILE A 103 -7.09 6.49 -5.56
CA ILE A 103 -8.17 5.49 -5.48
C ILE A 103 -9.14 5.62 -6.67
N GLU A 104 -9.48 6.86 -7.08
CA GLU A 104 -10.31 7.11 -8.27
C GLU A 104 -9.68 6.50 -9.52
N ALA A 105 -8.37 6.67 -9.71
CA ALA A 105 -7.69 6.15 -10.89
C ALA A 105 -7.56 4.62 -10.88
N GLU A 106 -7.39 4.01 -9.70
CA GLU A 106 -7.21 2.56 -9.54
C GLU A 106 -8.51 1.77 -9.67
N SER A 107 -9.59 2.24 -9.05
CA SER A 107 -10.82 1.45 -8.93
C SER A 107 -12.12 2.22 -9.14
N GLY A 108 -12.06 3.56 -9.23
CA GLY A 108 -13.26 4.40 -9.18
C GLY A 108 -14.05 4.20 -7.88
N PHE A 109 -13.35 3.95 -6.77
CA PHE A 109 -13.94 3.62 -5.46
C PHE A 109 -14.77 2.32 -5.41
N ASN A 110 -14.56 1.43 -6.36
CA ASN A 110 -15.21 0.12 -6.33
C ASN A 110 -14.43 -0.83 -5.40
N THR A 111 -14.96 -1.06 -4.19
CA THR A 111 -14.36 -1.99 -3.22
C THR A 111 -14.30 -3.44 -3.70
N SER A 112 -15.13 -3.81 -4.68
CA SER A 112 -15.15 -5.13 -5.29
C SER A 112 -14.41 -5.18 -6.62
N ALA A 113 -13.66 -4.12 -6.98
CA ALA A 113 -12.91 -4.10 -8.22
C ALA A 113 -11.92 -5.27 -8.28
N VAL A 114 -11.88 -5.92 -9.44
CA VAL A 114 -10.95 -7.01 -9.76
C VAL A 114 -10.48 -6.75 -11.17
N GLU A 115 -9.16 -6.71 -11.39
CA GLU A 115 -8.60 -6.44 -12.72
C GLU A 115 -9.05 -7.51 -13.74
N SER A 116 -8.86 -8.79 -13.47
CA SER A 116 -9.44 -9.89 -14.25
C SER A 116 -9.77 -11.13 -13.40
N SER A 117 -8.98 -11.46 -12.40
CA SER A 117 -9.20 -12.63 -11.55
C SER A 117 -8.68 -12.45 -10.13
N VAL A 118 -9.50 -12.80 -9.13
CA VAL A 118 -9.06 -12.81 -7.71
C VAL A 118 -7.96 -13.84 -7.48
N THR A 119 -7.96 -14.94 -8.23
CA THR A 119 -6.99 -16.03 -8.06
C THR A 119 -5.63 -15.77 -8.70
N ASN A 120 -5.53 -14.82 -9.65
CA ASN A 120 -4.24 -14.44 -10.22
C ASN A 120 -3.51 -13.47 -9.27
N PRO A 121 -2.37 -13.86 -8.67
CA PRO A 121 -1.67 -13.02 -7.70
C PRO A 121 -1.25 -11.66 -8.23
N GLY A 122 -0.91 -11.58 -9.52
CA GLY A 122 -0.41 -10.36 -10.16
C GLY A 122 -1.47 -9.32 -10.46
N GLU A 123 -2.75 -9.67 -10.36
CA GLU A 123 -3.86 -8.79 -10.68
C GLU A 123 -4.42 -8.10 -9.43
N GLY A 124 -4.77 -6.82 -9.59
CA GLY A 124 -5.22 -5.97 -8.50
C GLY A 124 -6.64 -6.29 -8.03
N ILE A 125 -6.90 -6.05 -6.74
CA ILE A 125 -8.23 -6.09 -6.14
C ILE A 125 -8.49 -4.88 -5.24
N GLY A 126 -9.74 -4.46 -5.15
CA GLY A 126 -10.22 -3.44 -4.21
C GLY A 126 -9.79 -2.02 -4.55
N LEU A 127 -9.91 -1.12 -3.57
CA LEU A 127 -9.80 0.33 -3.73
C LEU A 127 -8.49 0.79 -4.38
N ILE A 128 -7.35 0.26 -3.97
CA ILE A 128 -6.03 0.65 -4.49
C ILE A 128 -5.37 -0.48 -5.30
N GLN A 129 -6.15 -1.40 -5.82
CA GLN A 129 -5.71 -2.50 -6.66
C GLN A 129 -4.53 -3.30 -6.05
N TRP A 130 -4.71 -3.72 -4.80
CA TRP A 130 -3.73 -4.57 -4.13
C TRP A 130 -3.39 -5.80 -4.94
N SER A 131 -2.13 -6.01 -5.23
CA SER A 131 -1.63 -7.12 -6.03
C SER A 131 -0.52 -7.90 -5.31
N PHE A 132 -0.16 -9.07 -5.80
CA PHE A 132 0.90 -9.94 -5.26
C PHE A 132 0.79 -10.17 -3.75
N GLY A 133 1.87 -9.94 -3.02
CA GLY A 133 1.95 -10.13 -1.57
C GLY A 133 0.96 -9.25 -0.79
N ARG A 134 0.76 -8.00 -1.21
CA ARG A 134 -0.20 -7.08 -0.58
C ARG A 134 -1.64 -7.58 -0.70
N LYS A 135 -2.02 -8.15 -1.87
CA LYS A 135 -3.32 -8.81 -2.06
C LYS A 135 -3.52 -9.98 -1.10
N ALA A 136 -2.51 -10.86 -1.00
CA ALA A 136 -2.59 -12.00 -0.07
C ALA A 136 -2.72 -11.54 1.38
N GLN A 137 -2.04 -10.45 1.76
CA GLN A 137 -2.14 -9.86 3.09
C GLN A 137 -3.52 -9.25 3.34
N LEU A 138 -4.10 -8.52 2.38
CA LEU A 138 -5.48 -8.01 2.49
C LEU A 138 -6.48 -9.15 2.72
N ILE A 139 -6.39 -10.23 1.94
CA ILE A 139 -7.29 -11.39 2.08
C ILE A 139 -7.13 -12.02 3.46
N ALA A 140 -5.90 -12.25 3.92
CA ALA A 140 -5.65 -12.80 5.25
C ALA A 140 -6.13 -11.88 6.38
N PHE A 141 -5.95 -10.56 6.22
CA PHE A 141 -6.45 -9.56 7.15
C PHE A 141 -7.98 -9.59 7.23
N ALA A 142 -8.69 -9.65 6.11
CA ALA A 142 -10.14 -9.79 6.04
C ALA A 142 -10.63 -11.07 6.74
N GLN A 143 -9.99 -12.20 6.44
CA GLN A 143 -10.32 -13.49 7.06
C GLN A 143 -10.15 -13.46 8.58
N SER A 144 -9.11 -12.79 9.09
CA SER A 144 -8.89 -12.65 10.53
C SER A 144 -10.00 -11.87 11.24
N GLN A 145 -10.75 -11.06 10.49
CA GLN A 145 -11.90 -10.28 10.98
C GLN A 145 -13.26 -10.95 10.69
N GLY A 146 -13.25 -12.11 10.05
CA GLY A 146 -14.50 -12.80 9.63
C GLY A 146 -15.29 -12.03 8.57
N LYS A 147 -14.63 -11.18 7.77
CA LYS A 147 -15.25 -10.33 6.76
C LYS A 147 -14.72 -10.64 5.35
N PRO A 148 -15.48 -10.32 4.29
CA PRO A 148 -14.96 -10.39 2.93
C PRO A 148 -13.89 -9.31 2.70
N TRP A 149 -12.93 -9.60 1.82
CA TRP A 149 -11.89 -8.63 1.43
C TRP A 149 -12.46 -7.35 0.78
N SER A 150 -13.66 -7.42 0.21
CA SER A 150 -14.37 -6.30 -0.41
C SER A 150 -15.14 -5.42 0.58
N ASP A 151 -15.13 -5.74 1.89
CA ASP A 151 -15.71 -4.86 2.92
C ASP A 151 -14.91 -3.56 2.99
N ILE A 152 -15.60 -2.41 2.92
CA ILE A 152 -14.95 -1.11 2.92
C ILE A 152 -14.16 -0.84 4.19
N GLY A 153 -14.69 -1.22 5.34
CA GLY A 153 -14.01 -1.03 6.63
C GLY A 153 -12.73 -1.86 6.71
N VAL A 154 -12.74 -3.08 6.13
CA VAL A 154 -11.55 -3.93 6.02
C VAL A 154 -10.50 -3.25 5.14
N GLN A 155 -10.88 -2.73 3.98
CA GLN A 155 -9.91 -2.13 3.04
C GLN A 155 -9.31 -0.84 3.59
N ILE A 156 -10.11 0.01 4.22
CA ILE A 156 -9.61 1.23 4.87
C ILE A 156 -8.68 0.88 6.04
N ALA A 157 -9.08 -0.06 6.90
CA ALA A 157 -8.25 -0.50 8.01
C ALA A 157 -6.94 -1.16 7.53
N PHE A 158 -6.98 -1.89 6.42
CA PHE A 158 -5.79 -2.48 5.84
C PHE A 158 -4.88 -1.41 5.20
N LEU A 159 -5.44 -0.41 4.52
CA LEU A 159 -4.68 0.73 4.02
C LEU A 159 -3.97 1.47 5.17
N ASP A 160 -4.68 1.75 6.26
CA ASP A 160 -4.08 2.38 7.44
C ASP A 160 -2.99 1.51 8.08
N TYR A 161 -3.21 0.19 8.13
CA TYR A 161 -2.19 -0.76 8.58
C TYR A 161 -0.93 -0.68 7.73
N GLU A 162 -1.03 -0.65 6.40
CA GLU A 162 0.11 -0.50 5.51
C GLU A 162 0.80 0.87 5.68
N MET A 163 0.02 1.95 5.76
CA MET A 163 0.53 3.32 5.91
C MET A 163 1.26 3.52 7.25
N ASN A 164 0.78 2.93 8.34
CA ASN A 164 1.44 3.01 9.64
C ASN A 164 2.52 1.91 9.83
N GLY A 165 2.59 0.97 8.90
CA GLY A 165 3.57 -0.11 8.88
C GLY A 165 4.78 0.20 7.99
N ALA A 166 5.35 -0.87 7.48
CA ALA A 166 6.54 -0.82 6.65
C ALA A 166 6.33 -0.06 5.33
N GLU A 167 5.16 -0.16 4.72
CA GLU A 167 4.86 0.57 3.47
C GLU A 167 4.86 2.09 3.68
N GLY A 168 4.48 2.59 4.85
CA GLY A 168 4.51 4.03 5.15
C GLY A 168 5.91 4.62 5.34
N THR A 169 6.94 3.79 5.49
CA THR A 169 8.34 4.27 5.62
C THR A 169 8.91 4.80 4.30
N VAL A 170 8.24 4.55 3.18
CA VAL A 170 8.66 5.05 1.86
C VAL A 170 8.49 6.56 1.71
N PHE A 171 7.62 7.17 2.52
CA PHE A 171 7.38 8.61 2.45
C PHE A 171 8.48 9.40 3.15
N PRO A 172 8.86 10.57 2.63
CA PRO A 172 9.70 11.51 3.33
C PRO A 172 9.11 11.90 4.70
N GLY A 173 9.85 11.61 5.78
CA GLY A 173 9.34 11.78 7.15
C GLY A 173 8.35 10.70 7.60
N GLY A 174 8.27 9.57 6.87
CA GLY A 174 7.35 8.48 7.16
C GLY A 174 5.88 8.86 6.96
N VAL A 175 4.97 8.05 7.49
CA VAL A 175 3.53 8.32 7.40
C VAL A 175 3.14 9.69 7.99
N ASN A 176 3.81 10.14 9.05
CA ASN A 176 3.53 11.45 9.64
C ASN A 176 3.95 12.59 8.71
N GLY A 177 5.04 12.45 7.97
CA GLY A 177 5.42 13.40 6.92
C GLY A 177 4.34 13.49 5.84
N PHE A 178 3.85 12.35 5.37
CA PHE A 178 2.77 12.30 4.38
C PHE A 178 1.45 12.89 4.92
N LYS A 179 1.03 12.52 6.13
CA LYS A 179 -0.20 13.03 6.75
C LYS A 179 -0.28 14.55 6.83
N ASN A 180 0.87 15.21 6.98
CA ASN A 180 0.99 16.66 7.14
C ASN A 180 1.28 17.42 5.84
N LEU A 181 1.21 16.77 4.68
CA LEU A 181 1.38 17.46 3.40
C LEU A 181 0.28 18.50 3.18
N THR A 182 0.68 19.64 2.65
CA THR A 182 -0.21 20.78 2.35
C THR A 182 -0.26 21.11 0.86
N SER A 183 0.24 20.23 0.01
CA SER A 183 0.12 20.28 -1.45
C SER A 183 -0.58 19.02 -1.95
N ILE A 184 -1.68 19.21 -2.68
CA ILE A 184 -2.43 18.14 -3.32
C ILE A 184 -1.56 17.39 -4.33
N GLU A 185 -0.79 18.13 -5.12
CA GLU A 185 0.10 17.57 -6.14
C GLU A 185 1.18 16.69 -5.50
N GLU A 186 1.79 17.18 -4.42
CA GLU A 186 2.82 16.44 -3.71
C GLU A 186 2.24 15.18 -3.07
N ALA A 187 1.10 15.27 -2.41
CA ALA A 187 0.42 14.13 -1.81
C ALA A 187 0.02 13.09 -2.87
N THR A 188 -0.57 13.53 -3.99
CA THR A 188 -0.92 12.67 -5.12
C THR A 188 0.31 11.98 -5.70
N SER A 189 1.40 12.73 -5.87
CA SER A 189 2.67 12.23 -6.39
C SER A 189 3.31 11.19 -5.48
N GLN A 190 3.44 11.52 -4.20
CA GLN A 190 4.06 10.62 -3.24
C GLN A 190 3.26 9.31 -3.12
N PHE A 191 1.94 9.38 -3.02
CA PHE A 191 1.12 8.18 -2.92
C PHE A 191 1.21 7.33 -4.20
N CYS A 192 1.11 7.95 -5.38
CA CYS A 192 1.24 7.25 -6.66
C CYS A 192 2.60 6.55 -6.80
N TRP A 193 3.69 7.30 -6.67
CA TRP A 193 5.00 6.78 -7.07
C TRP A 193 5.74 6.03 -5.98
N LEU A 194 5.50 6.36 -4.71
CA LEU A 194 6.18 5.71 -3.60
C LEU A 194 5.38 4.56 -3.00
N PHE A 195 4.05 4.70 -2.91
CA PHE A 195 3.19 3.71 -2.25
C PHE A 195 2.54 2.72 -3.22
N GLU A 196 1.87 3.18 -4.28
CA GLU A 196 1.22 2.31 -5.26
C GLU A 196 2.21 1.75 -6.28
N ARG A 197 3.12 2.58 -6.77
CA ARG A 197 4.19 2.20 -7.71
C ARG A 197 3.65 1.59 -9.01
N PRO A 198 2.70 2.24 -9.69
CA PRO A 198 2.16 1.74 -10.94
C PRO A 198 3.22 1.74 -12.04
N ASN A 199 2.97 0.97 -13.11
CA ASN A 199 3.76 1.10 -14.33
C ASN A 199 3.56 2.51 -14.91
N VAL A 200 4.65 3.21 -15.17
CA VAL A 200 4.65 4.61 -15.64
C VAL A 200 3.77 4.84 -16.88
N ASN A 201 3.68 3.85 -17.78
CA ASN A 201 2.88 3.96 -18.99
C ASN A 201 1.36 3.89 -18.74
N TYR A 202 0.94 3.42 -17.57
CA TYR A 202 -0.46 3.24 -17.18
C TYR A 202 -0.84 4.04 -15.92
N ALA A 203 0.06 4.85 -15.41
CA ALA A 203 -0.17 5.60 -14.17
C ALA A 203 -1.28 6.66 -14.28
N HIS A 204 -1.55 7.16 -15.50
CA HIS A 204 -2.56 8.21 -15.74
C HIS A 204 -2.46 9.39 -14.75
N TYR A 205 -1.24 9.87 -14.52
CA TYR A 205 -0.92 10.77 -13.41
C TYR A 205 -1.74 12.07 -13.41
N GLU A 206 -1.93 12.69 -14.58
CA GLU A 206 -2.75 13.91 -14.70
C GLU A 206 -4.22 13.67 -14.30
N ARG A 207 -4.76 12.48 -14.57
CA ARG A 207 -6.10 12.11 -14.11
C ARG A 207 -6.15 12.01 -12.59
N ARG A 208 -5.12 11.48 -11.94
CA ARG A 208 -5.03 11.38 -10.46
C ARG A 208 -5.01 12.76 -9.82
N ILE A 209 -4.21 13.69 -10.35
CA ILE A 209 -4.15 15.09 -9.89
C ILE A 209 -5.52 15.78 -10.06
N SER A 210 -6.11 15.67 -11.24
CA SER A 210 -7.41 16.27 -11.51
C SER A 210 -8.50 15.76 -10.57
N ALA A 211 -8.52 14.44 -10.31
CA ALA A 211 -9.45 13.84 -9.37
C ALA A 211 -9.18 14.29 -7.93
N ALA A 212 -7.91 14.36 -7.51
CA ALA A 212 -7.54 14.83 -6.18
C ALA A 212 -8.05 16.26 -5.91
N HIS A 213 -7.87 17.18 -6.86
CA HIS A 213 -8.43 18.53 -6.76
C HIS A 213 -9.97 18.51 -6.65
N ALA A 214 -10.64 17.68 -7.44
CA ALA A 214 -12.10 17.57 -7.38
C ALA A 214 -12.58 17.09 -6.01
N TYR A 215 -11.93 16.09 -5.44
CA TYR A 215 -12.25 15.59 -4.09
C TYR A 215 -11.92 16.60 -3.00
N TYR A 216 -10.81 17.33 -3.14
CA TYR A 216 -10.49 18.42 -2.23
C TYR A 216 -11.61 19.48 -2.20
N GLU A 217 -12.02 19.98 -3.36
CA GLU A 217 -13.09 20.96 -3.44
C GLU A 217 -14.44 20.44 -2.92
N MET A 218 -14.69 19.14 -3.08
CA MET A 218 -15.93 18.50 -2.61
C MET A 218 -15.98 18.37 -1.09
N TYR A 219 -14.85 18.07 -0.45
CA TYR A 219 -14.81 17.66 0.95
C TYR A 219 -13.96 18.53 1.87
N LYS A 220 -13.27 19.59 1.40
CA LYS A 220 -12.39 20.43 2.24
C LYS A 220 -13.07 21.03 3.47
N ASP A 221 -14.38 21.27 3.37
CA ASP A 221 -15.20 21.81 4.46
C ASP A 221 -15.95 20.71 5.23
N PHE A 222 -15.55 19.46 5.08
CA PHE A 222 -16.17 18.31 5.74
C PHE A 222 -16.04 18.42 7.27
N ASP A 223 -17.18 18.38 7.95
CA ASP A 223 -17.22 18.43 9.42
C ASP A 223 -16.89 17.05 10.01
N ALA A 224 -15.62 16.86 10.38
CA ALA A 224 -15.16 15.64 11.01
C ALA A 224 -15.83 15.32 12.35
N SER A 225 -16.50 16.29 13.01
CA SER A 225 -17.19 16.06 14.28
C SER A 225 -18.44 15.18 14.12
N VAL A 226 -18.98 15.11 12.89
CA VAL A 226 -20.14 14.27 12.58
C VAL A 226 -19.78 12.79 12.49
N VAL A 227 -18.48 12.47 12.41
CA VAL A 227 -17.94 11.12 12.15
C VAL A 227 -17.26 10.48 13.34
N THR A 228 -17.18 11.17 14.47
CA THR A 228 -16.62 10.59 15.69
C THR A 228 -17.60 9.62 16.33
N PRO A 229 -17.14 8.40 16.70
CA PRO A 229 -17.96 7.40 17.38
C PRO A 229 -18.43 7.84 18.75
#